data_9cc37f3c73b9bf04444e55f6f0994648
#
_entry.id   9cc37f3c73b9bf04444e55f6f0994648
#
_cell.length_a   1.000
_cell.length_b   1.000
_cell.length_c   1.000
_cell.angle_alpha   90.00
_cell.angle_beta   90.00
_cell.angle_gamma   90.00
#
_symmetry.space_group_name_H-M   'P 1'
#
loop_
_entity.id
_entity.type
_entity.pdbx_description
1 polymer ?
#
loop_
_entity_poly.entity_id
_entity_poly.type
_entity_poly.pdbx_seq_one_letter_code
_entity_poly.pdbx_strand_id
1 'polypeptide(L)'
;MSDFYKVLIVGQSGKGKTYGSRTLDPNKTVFVNIENKPLPFKNMFKYIVNTNTTAEVMAAIAKCEDPTTTGIEVVVFDSLSAFLELLLSECRMKYKNFDIWNNYNEKIGVFLNAVKAMKKEAIVIAHYETLNIEGDQEKRVKVKGEHFMPSLNLFNCWNTLKPLC
;
A
#
# COMPACT_ATOMS: atom_id res chain seq x y z
N MET A 1 8.00 22.75 -10.07
CA MET A 1 7.91 21.63 -9.09
C MET A 1 7.76 20.35 -9.88
N SER A 2 8.65 19.41 -9.72
CA SER A 2 8.44 18.08 -10.27
C SER A 2 7.45 17.36 -9.33
N ASP A 3 6.20 17.30 -9.72
CA ASP A 3 5.19 16.56 -8.96
C ASP A 3 5.40 15.07 -9.21
N PHE A 4 5.79 14.35 -8.16
CA PHE A 4 5.94 12.90 -8.24
C PHE A 4 4.56 12.24 -8.21
N TYR A 5 4.27 11.42 -9.20
CA TYR A 5 2.99 10.72 -9.30
C TYR A 5 2.82 9.68 -8.18
N LYS A 6 1.62 9.66 -7.61
CA LYS A 6 1.18 8.64 -6.66
C LYS A 6 -0.02 7.94 -7.27
N VAL A 7 0.13 6.66 -7.58
CA VAL A 7 -0.89 5.88 -8.29
C VAL A 7 -1.40 4.77 -7.38
N LEU A 8 -2.71 4.69 -7.21
CA LEU A 8 -3.38 3.55 -6.57
C LEU A 8 -3.99 2.65 -7.65
N ILE A 9 -3.54 1.40 -7.71
CA ILE A 9 -4.08 0.38 -8.60
C ILE A 9 -4.98 -0.54 -7.78
N VAL A 10 -6.28 -0.49 -8.03
CA VAL A 10 -7.28 -1.27 -7.29
C VAL A 10 -7.90 -2.32 -8.21
N GLY A 11 -8.06 -3.54 -7.73
CA GLY A 11 -8.71 -4.61 -8.50
C GLY A 11 -8.83 -5.90 -7.70
N GLN A 12 -9.65 -6.83 -8.19
CA GLN A 12 -9.78 -8.16 -7.59
C GLN A 12 -8.45 -8.92 -7.63
N SER A 13 -8.27 -9.86 -6.71
CA SER A 13 -7.11 -10.75 -6.72
C SER A 13 -7.01 -11.53 -8.03
N GLY A 14 -5.79 -11.77 -8.50
CA GLY A 14 -5.56 -12.53 -9.75
C GLY A 14 -5.83 -11.77 -11.06
N LYS A 15 -6.18 -10.49 -11.03
CA LYS A 15 -6.47 -9.68 -12.24
C LYS A 15 -5.25 -8.94 -12.82
N GLY A 16 -4.04 -9.42 -12.54
CA GLY A 16 -2.82 -8.94 -13.20
C GLY A 16 -2.24 -7.62 -12.68
N LYS A 17 -2.69 -7.09 -11.53
CA LYS A 17 -2.15 -5.84 -10.97
C LYS A 17 -0.64 -5.89 -10.76
N THR A 18 -0.17 -6.88 -10.01
CA THR A 18 1.26 -7.13 -9.79
C THR A 18 1.99 -7.40 -11.09
N TYR A 19 1.36 -8.13 -12.03
CA TYR A 19 1.94 -8.45 -13.33
C TYR A 19 2.22 -7.20 -14.18
N GLY A 20 1.42 -6.16 -14.03
CA GLY A 20 1.64 -4.86 -14.69
C GLY A 20 2.98 -4.22 -14.34
N SER A 21 3.49 -4.43 -13.12
CA SER A 21 4.76 -3.85 -12.68
C SER A 21 5.99 -4.41 -13.39
N ARG A 22 5.87 -5.51 -14.13
CA ARG A 22 6.98 -6.10 -14.92
C ARG A 22 7.59 -5.18 -15.98
N THR A 23 6.86 -4.13 -16.36
CA THR A 23 7.30 -3.16 -17.38
C THR A 23 8.11 -2.00 -16.81
N LEU A 24 8.21 -1.91 -15.49
CA LEU A 24 9.02 -0.89 -14.82
C LEU A 24 10.51 -1.19 -14.97
N ASP A 25 11.33 -0.13 -14.97
CA ASP A 25 12.78 -0.28 -15.02
C ASP A 25 13.28 -0.98 -13.74
N PRO A 26 13.86 -2.19 -13.87
CA PRO A 26 14.27 -2.98 -12.73
C PRO A 26 15.43 -2.39 -11.93
N ASN A 27 16.22 -1.49 -12.54
CA ASN A 27 17.34 -0.83 -11.86
C ASN A 27 16.92 0.43 -11.11
N LYS A 28 15.77 1.00 -11.46
CA LYS A 28 15.24 2.25 -10.90
C LYS A 28 14.03 2.06 -10.00
N THR A 29 13.58 0.83 -9.85
CA THR A 29 12.38 0.49 -9.07
C THR A 29 12.75 -0.29 -7.81
N VAL A 30 12.21 0.16 -6.67
CA VAL A 30 12.14 -0.63 -5.44
C VAL A 30 10.78 -1.30 -5.37
N PHE A 31 10.76 -2.62 -5.25
CA PHE A 31 9.53 -3.39 -5.10
C PHE A 31 9.39 -3.88 -3.66
N VAL A 32 8.41 -3.35 -2.95
CA VAL A 32 8.09 -3.74 -1.57
C VAL A 32 6.98 -4.80 -1.61
N ASN A 33 7.39 -6.07 -1.47
CA ASN A 33 6.50 -7.23 -1.52
C ASN A 33 5.97 -7.53 -0.11
N ILE A 34 4.87 -6.92 0.24
CA ILE A 34 4.23 -7.05 1.56
C ILE A 34 3.40 -8.34 1.65
N GLU A 35 2.91 -8.82 0.51
CA GLU A 35 2.23 -10.13 0.47
C GLU A 35 3.19 -11.31 0.70
N ASN A 36 4.48 -11.06 0.56
CA ASN A 36 5.56 -12.06 0.70
C ASN A 36 5.32 -13.32 -0.17
N LYS A 37 4.73 -13.10 -1.35
CA LYS A 37 4.45 -14.15 -2.33
C LYS A 37 5.44 -14.06 -3.50
N PRO A 38 5.68 -15.18 -4.20
CA PRO A 38 6.43 -15.13 -5.45
C PRO A 38 5.75 -14.21 -6.46
N LEU A 39 6.55 -13.44 -7.18
CA LEU A 39 6.05 -12.60 -8.26
C LEU A 39 5.51 -13.46 -9.41
N PRO A 40 4.41 -13.05 -10.08
CA PRO A 40 3.83 -13.82 -11.20
C PRO A 40 4.61 -13.70 -12.50
N PHE A 41 5.85 -13.22 -12.43
CA PHE A 41 6.77 -13.08 -13.56
C PHE A 41 8.22 -13.28 -13.06
N LYS A 42 9.14 -13.51 -14.01
CA LYS A 42 10.57 -13.60 -13.66
C LYS A 42 11.01 -12.29 -13.02
N ASN A 43 11.42 -12.37 -11.76
CA ASN A 43 11.90 -11.20 -11.04
C ASN A 43 13.19 -10.68 -11.69
N MET A 44 13.16 -9.43 -12.11
CA MET A 44 14.30 -8.70 -12.65
C MET A 44 14.64 -7.47 -11.80
N PHE A 45 13.85 -7.15 -10.76
CA PHE A 45 14.12 -6.02 -9.89
C PHE A 45 15.40 -6.21 -9.10
N LYS A 46 16.28 -5.22 -9.19
CA LYS A 46 17.51 -5.18 -8.41
C LYS A 46 17.25 -4.97 -6.91
N TYR A 47 16.19 -4.23 -6.61
CA TYR A 47 15.82 -3.85 -5.24
C TYR A 47 14.41 -4.38 -4.91
N ILE A 48 14.37 -5.51 -4.23
CA ILE A 48 13.13 -6.11 -3.72
C ILE A 48 13.21 -6.23 -2.20
N VAL A 49 12.17 -5.80 -1.54
CA VAL A 49 12.00 -5.91 -0.08
C VAL A 49 10.84 -6.87 0.18
N ASN A 50 11.15 -8.09 0.57
CA ASN A 50 10.14 -9.04 1.05
C ASN A 50 9.97 -8.81 2.55
N THR A 51 8.77 -8.49 2.98
CA THR A 51 8.49 -8.15 4.37
C THR A 51 7.14 -8.64 4.83
N ASN A 52 7.03 -8.90 6.12
CA ASN A 52 5.82 -9.26 6.82
C ASN A 52 5.59 -8.41 8.09
N THR A 53 6.24 -7.23 8.17
CA THR A 53 6.05 -6.29 9.27
C THR A 53 5.83 -4.87 8.75
N THR A 54 5.00 -4.10 9.46
CA THR A 54 4.75 -2.71 9.09
C THR A 54 5.99 -1.83 9.29
N ALA A 55 6.83 -2.16 10.26
CA ALA A 55 8.07 -1.45 10.54
C ALA A 55 9.05 -1.51 9.36
N GLU A 56 9.20 -2.68 8.73
CA GLU A 56 10.07 -2.83 7.56
C GLU A 56 9.54 -2.09 6.33
N VAL A 57 8.21 -2.01 6.16
CA VAL A 57 7.60 -1.20 5.10
C VAL A 57 7.95 0.28 5.31
N MET A 58 7.81 0.79 6.53
CA MET A 58 8.17 2.18 6.86
C MET A 58 9.67 2.43 6.71
N ALA A 59 10.51 1.47 7.10
CA ALA A 59 11.96 1.55 6.90
C ALA A 59 12.35 1.58 5.41
N ALA A 60 11.62 0.84 4.54
CA ALA A 60 11.83 0.89 3.10
C ALA A 60 11.52 2.28 2.53
N ILE A 61 10.43 2.93 2.99
CA ILE A 61 10.11 4.30 2.61
C ILE A 61 11.24 5.25 3.02
N ALA A 62 11.66 5.20 4.29
CA ALA A 62 12.73 6.05 4.81
C ALA A 62 14.05 5.86 4.03
N LYS A 63 14.40 4.62 3.70
CA LYS A 63 15.59 4.31 2.91
C LYS A 63 15.50 4.84 1.48
N CYS A 64 14.33 4.80 0.86
CA CYS A 64 14.13 5.38 -0.48
C CYS A 64 14.27 6.91 -0.48
N GLU A 65 13.93 7.57 0.63
CA GLU A 65 14.04 9.02 0.79
C GLU A 65 15.42 9.49 1.30
N ASP A 66 16.29 8.56 1.69
CA ASP A 66 17.66 8.86 2.09
C ASP A 66 18.43 9.52 0.92
N PRO A 67 19.07 10.68 1.12
CA PRO A 67 19.83 11.37 0.08
C PRO A 67 20.96 10.54 -0.55
N THR A 68 21.46 9.53 0.17
CA THR A 68 22.48 8.62 -0.34
C THR A 68 21.91 7.55 -1.28
N THR A 69 20.59 7.33 -1.28
CA THR A 69 19.90 6.41 -2.17
C THR A 69 19.63 7.07 -3.51
N THR A 70 20.60 6.98 -4.42
CA THR A 70 20.50 7.56 -5.76
C THR A 70 19.99 6.55 -6.79
N GLY A 71 19.41 7.06 -7.88
CA GLY A 71 19.00 6.24 -9.02
C GLY A 71 17.66 5.53 -8.89
N ILE A 72 16.99 5.60 -7.73
CA ILE A 72 15.62 5.09 -7.56
C ILE A 72 14.62 6.18 -7.94
N GLU A 73 13.71 5.83 -8.84
CA GLU A 73 12.66 6.73 -9.36
C GLU A 73 11.27 6.28 -8.92
N VAL A 74 11.03 4.97 -8.81
CA VAL A 74 9.72 4.38 -8.54
C VAL A 74 9.76 3.45 -7.33
N VAL A 75 8.74 3.50 -6.48
CA VAL A 75 8.53 2.55 -5.39
C VAL A 75 7.17 1.89 -5.54
N VAL A 76 7.14 0.57 -5.57
CA VAL A 76 5.91 -0.24 -5.66
C VAL A 76 5.62 -0.87 -4.32
N PHE A 77 4.39 -0.72 -3.82
CA PHE A 77 3.89 -1.37 -2.60
C PHE A 77 2.85 -2.43 -2.99
N ASP A 78 3.19 -3.69 -2.87
CA ASP A 78 2.31 -4.83 -3.17
C ASP A 78 2.14 -5.73 -1.93
N SER A 79 1.06 -5.57 -1.20
CA SER A 79 -0.10 -4.73 -1.43
C SER A 79 -0.50 -3.91 -0.20
N LEU A 80 -1.25 -2.83 -0.41
CA LEU A 80 -1.88 -2.08 0.69
C LEU A 80 -2.79 -2.97 1.53
N SER A 81 -3.53 -3.88 0.90
CA SER A 81 -4.41 -4.81 1.63
C SER A 81 -3.61 -5.69 2.60
N ALA A 82 -2.46 -6.21 2.20
CA ALA A 82 -1.57 -6.96 3.08
C ALA A 82 -0.99 -6.09 4.20
N PHE A 83 -0.61 -4.85 3.90
CA PHE A 83 -0.14 -3.89 4.90
C PHE A 83 -1.21 -3.63 5.98
N LEU A 84 -2.46 -3.42 5.56
CA LEU A 84 -3.56 -3.18 6.49
C LEU A 84 -3.85 -4.40 7.38
N GLU A 85 -3.74 -5.62 6.84
CA GLU A 85 -3.87 -6.86 7.62
C GLU A 85 -2.78 -6.99 8.68
N LEU A 86 -1.53 -6.75 8.30
CA LEU A 86 -0.40 -6.76 9.23
C LEU A 86 -0.57 -5.72 10.33
N LEU A 87 -0.92 -4.50 9.95
CA LEU A 87 -1.14 -3.41 10.88
C LEU A 87 -2.24 -3.70 11.89
N LEU A 88 -3.36 -4.26 11.43
CA LEU A 88 -4.46 -4.65 12.31
C LEU A 88 -4.03 -5.74 13.29
N SER A 89 -3.29 -6.74 12.81
CA SER A 89 -2.74 -7.80 13.65
C SER A 89 -1.80 -7.25 14.72
N GLU A 90 -0.88 -6.34 14.34
CA GLU A 90 0.04 -5.70 15.28
C GLU A 90 -0.70 -4.84 16.33
N CYS A 91 -1.74 -4.11 15.92
CA CYS A 91 -2.56 -3.33 16.83
C CYS A 91 -3.31 -4.21 17.82
N ARG A 92 -3.87 -5.34 17.39
CA ARG A 92 -4.56 -6.30 18.27
C ARG A 92 -3.63 -6.94 19.31
N MET A 93 -2.36 -7.15 18.97
CA MET A 93 -1.38 -7.67 19.93
C MET A 93 -1.00 -6.65 21.00
N LYS A 94 -1.04 -5.35 20.68
CA LYS A 94 -0.54 -4.28 21.56
C LYS A 94 -1.62 -3.54 22.35
N TYR A 95 -2.83 -3.44 21.78
CA TYR A 95 -3.90 -2.59 22.30
C TYR A 95 -5.16 -3.41 22.59
N LYS A 96 -6.10 -2.83 23.33
CA LYS A 96 -7.38 -3.45 23.67
C LYS A 96 -8.54 -2.51 23.33
N ASN A 97 -9.70 -3.08 23.08
CA ASN A 97 -10.94 -2.35 22.87
C ASN A 97 -10.81 -1.26 21.76
N PHE A 98 -11.31 -0.07 22.00
CA PHE A 98 -11.29 1.05 21.06
C PHE A 98 -9.89 1.55 20.70
N ASP A 99 -8.88 1.34 21.58
CA ASP A 99 -7.51 1.74 21.28
C ASP A 99 -6.91 1.02 20.10
N ILE A 100 -7.38 -0.21 19.80
CA ILE A 100 -7.00 -0.93 18.57
C ILE A 100 -7.30 -0.07 17.35
N TRP A 101 -8.53 0.43 17.25
CA TRP A 101 -9.01 1.18 16.10
C TRP A 101 -8.40 2.57 15.99
N ASN A 102 -8.24 3.26 17.10
CA ASN A 102 -7.59 4.57 17.14
C ASN A 102 -6.16 4.48 16.63
N ASN A 103 -5.38 3.54 17.17
CA ASN A 103 -3.99 3.34 16.76
C ASN A 103 -3.88 2.82 15.31
N TYR A 104 -4.80 1.95 14.90
CA TYR A 104 -4.84 1.46 13.52
C TYR A 104 -5.07 2.61 12.53
N ASN A 105 -6.06 3.46 12.78
CA ASN A 105 -6.37 4.60 11.92
C ASN A 105 -5.24 5.63 11.88
N GLU A 106 -4.63 5.93 13.04
CA GLU A 106 -3.48 6.83 13.13
C GLU A 106 -2.32 6.32 12.27
N LYS A 107 -1.96 5.05 12.40
CA LYS A 107 -0.84 4.45 11.67
C LYS A 107 -1.10 4.32 10.18
N ILE A 108 -2.35 4.10 9.74
CA ILE A 108 -2.72 4.19 8.32
C ILE A 108 -2.44 5.61 7.82
N GLY A 109 -2.85 6.62 8.58
CA GLY A 109 -2.58 8.02 8.25
C GLY A 109 -1.09 8.31 8.12
N VAL A 110 -0.27 7.79 9.03
CA VAL A 110 1.20 7.92 8.98
C VAL A 110 1.76 7.29 7.69
N PHE A 111 1.35 6.08 7.34
CA PHE A 111 1.79 5.41 6.11
C PHE A 111 1.39 6.20 4.86
N LEU A 112 0.12 6.60 4.75
CA LEU A 112 -0.37 7.35 3.59
C LEU A 112 0.33 8.70 3.45
N ASN A 113 0.55 9.41 4.55
CA ASN A 113 1.27 10.68 4.54
C ASN A 113 2.74 10.49 4.15
N ALA A 114 3.38 9.42 4.62
CA ALA A 114 4.75 9.09 4.21
C ALA A 114 4.83 8.82 2.70
N VAL A 115 3.91 8.03 2.14
CA VAL A 115 3.85 7.78 0.68
C VAL A 115 3.61 9.07 -0.10
N LYS A 116 2.71 9.94 0.39
CA LYS A 116 2.43 11.25 -0.23
C LYS A 116 3.66 12.15 -0.28
N ALA A 117 4.40 12.18 0.82
CA ALA A 117 5.56 13.05 0.98
C ALA A 117 6.80 12.57 0.20
N MET A 118 6.80 11.32 -0.29
CA MET A 118 7.95 10.78 -1.03
C MET A 118 8.30 11.66 -2.24
N LYS A 119 9.58 11.94 -2.41
CA LYS A 119 10.15 12.61 -3.58
C LYS A 119 10.49 11.61 -4.70
N LYS A 120 9.62 10.61 -4.86
CA LYS A 120 9.71 9.55 -5.87
C LYS A 120 8.30 9.18 -6.32
N GLU A 121 8.17 8.59 -7.49
CA GLU A 121 6.89 8.03 -7.90
C GLU A 121 6.51 6.84 -7.01
N ALA A 122 5.25 6.70 -6.66
CA ALA A 122 4.79 5.56 -5.87
C ALA A 122 3.57 4.89 -6.52
N ILE A 123 3.65 3.58 -6.63
CA ILE A 123 2.55 2.73 -7.08
C ILE A 123 2.10 1.88 -5.90
N VAL A 124 0.87 2.04 -5.49
CA VAL A 124 0.27 1.26 -4.41
C VAL A 124 -0.77 0.32 -5.01
N ILE A 125 -0.58 -0.98 -4.82
CA ILE A 125 -1.51 -2.01 -5.29
C ILE A 125 -2.45 -2.37 -4.14
N ALA A 126 -3.75 -2.44 -4.41
CA ALA A 126 -4.76 -2.84 -3.44
C ALA A 126 -5.75 -3.84 -4.02
N HIS A 127 -6.30 -4.67 -3.16
CA HIS A 127 -7.43 -5.54 -3.48
C HIS A 127 -8.72 -4.88 -3.01
N TYR A 128 -9.80 -5.04 -3.78
CA TYR A 128 -11.13 -4.67 -3.33
C TYR A 128 -12.03 -5.90 -3.19
N GLU A 129 -13.02 -5.76 -2.35
CA GLU A 129 -14.18 -6.64 -2.29
C GLU A 129 -15.44 -5.83 -2.55
N THR A 130 -16.45 -6.48 -3.09
CA THR A 130 -17.76 -5.88 -3.28
C THR A 130 -18.65 -6.29 -2.11
N LEU A 131 -19.20 -5.31 -1.41
CA LEU A 131 -20.18 -5.52 -0.35
C LEU A 131 -21.55 -5.12 -0.87
N ASN A 132 -22.55 -5.95 -0.61
CA ASN A 132 -23.95 -5.60 -0.86
C ASN A 132 -24.51 -5.01 0.43
N ILE A 133 -24.76 -3.72 0.44
CA ILE A 133 -25.36 -3.00 1.58
C ILE A 133 -26.70 -2.47 1.12
N GLU A 134 -27.78 -2.98 1.70
CA GLU A 134 -29.16 -2.53 1.46
C GLU A 134 -29.55 -2.40 -0.03
N GLY A 135 -29.02 -3.29 -0.89
CA GLY A 135 -29.31 -3.30 -2.32
C GLY A 135 -28.30 -2.54 -3.19
N ASP A 136 -27.44 -1.76 -2.60
CA ASP A 136 -26.34 -1.09 -3.30
C ASP A 136 -25.04 -1.90 -3.23
N GLN A 137 -24.27 -1.85 -4.33
CA GLN A 137 -22.95 -2.47 -4.39
C GLN A 137 -21.87 -1.44 -4.06
N GLU A 138 -21.21 -1.61 -2.92
CA GLU A 138 -20.08 -0.78 -2.54
C GLU A 138 -18.75 -1.56 -2.70
N LYS A 139 -17.77 -0.92 -3.34
CA LYS A 139 -16.41 -1.49 -3.46
C LYS A 139 -15.53 -0.89 -2.37
N ARG A 140 -14.98 -1.74 -1.53
CA ARG A 140 -14.04 -1.35 -0.46
C ARG A 140 -12.70 -2.05 -0.63
N VAL A 141 -11.63 -1.40 -0.19
CA VAL A 141 -10.33 -2.07 -0.10
C VAL A 141 -10.44 -3.22 0.88
N LYS A 142 -10.05 -4.42 0.42
CA LYS A 142 -10.16 -5.65 1.20
C LYS A 142 -9.16 -5.65 2.33
N VAL A 143 -9.69 -5.83 3.55
CA VAL A 143 -8.93 -6.16 4.75
C VAL A 143 -9.45 -7.49 5.27
N LYS A 144 -8.61 -8.51 5.29
CA LYS A 144 -9.00 -9.85 5.70
C LYS A 144 -9.41 -9.87 7.17
N GLY A 145 -10.62 -10.31 7.44
CA GLY A 145 -10.99 -10.79 8.77
C GLY A 145 -12.01 -10.02 9.57
N GLU A 146 -12.61 -8.89 9.13
CA GLU A 146 -13.73 -8.30 9.87
C GLU A 146 -14.67 -7.43 9.06
N HIS A 147 -15.99 -7.64 9.33
CA HIS A 147 -17.11 -6.86 8.82
C HIS A 147 -17.32 -5.51 9.55
N PHE A 148 -16.41 -5.09 10.42
CA PHE A 148 -16.55 -3.89 11.22
C PHE A 148 -15.40 -2.91 10.99
N MET A 149 -15.44 -2.26 9.84
CA MET A 149 -14.69 -1.02 9.66
C MET A 149 -15.68 0.14 9.77
N PRO A 150 -15.56 1.00 10.79
CA PRO A 150 -16.10 2.34 10.64
C PRO A 150 -15.44 2.90 9.38
N SER A 151 -16.27 3.45 8.52
CA SER A 151 -15.97 3.92 7.17
C SER A 151 -14.67 4.75 7.11
N LEU A 152 -13.51 4.08 7.16
CA LEU A 152 -12.30 4.68 6.64
C LEU A 152 -12.49 4.66 5.13
N ASN A 153 -13.06 5.73 4.64
CA ASN A 153 -13.19 5.98 3.24
C ASN A 153 -11.76 6.21 2.70
N LEU A 154 -11.00 5.10 2.56
CA LEU A 154 -9.65 5.10 1.98
C LEU A 154 -9.67 5.76 0.60
N PHE A 155 -10.81 5.69 -0.08
CA PHE A 155 -11.09 6.48 -1.26
C PHE A 155 -11.08 7.99 -0.97
N ASN A 156 -11.60 8.46 0.16
CA ASN A 156 -11.56 9.88 0.50
C ASN A 156 -10.17 10.31 0.97
N CYS A 157 -9.42 9.49 1.68
CA CYS A 157 -8.01 9.78 1.97
C CYS A 157 -7.16 9.78 0.69
N TRP A 158 -7.49 8.94 -0.30
CA TRP A 158 -6.80 8.89 -1.57
C TRP A 158 -7.29 9.94 -2.56
N ASN A 159 -8.56 10.36 -2.50
CA ASN A 159 -9.09 11.48 -3.31
C ASN A 159 -8.51 12.84 -2.93
N THR A 160 -7.87 12.96 -1.77
CA THR A 160 -7.00 14.11 -1.48
C THR A 160 -5.63 14.00 -2.18
N LEU A 161 -5.30 12.86 -2.77
CA LEU A 161 -4.24 12.68 -3.77
C LEU A 161 -4.87 12.89 -5.16
N LYS A 162 -5.34 14.09 -5.46
CA LYS A 162 -5.89 14.38 -6.80
C LYS A 162 -4.90 13.92 -7.84
N PRO A 163 -5.32 13.08 -8.82
CA PRO A 163 -4.66 13.10 -10.11
C PRO A 163 -4.89 14.52 -10.63
N LEU A 164 -3.82 15.26 -10.81
CA LEU A 164 -3.87 16.43 -11.68
C LEU A 164 -4.13 15.87 -13.08
N CYS A 165 -5.37 16.05 -13.57
CA CYS A 165 -5.65 16.02 -14.98
C CYS A 165 -4.97 17.23 -15.64
#